data_0455410d40344e5c723ad386fb3de761
#
_entry.id   0455410d40344e5c723ad386fb3de761
#
_cell.length_a   1.000
_cell.length_b   1.000
_cell.length_c   1.000
_cell.angle_alpha   90.00
_cell.angle_beta   90.00
_cell.angle_gamma   90.00
#
_symmetry.space_group_name_H-M   'P 1'
#
loop_
_entity.id
_entity.type
_entity.pdbx_description
1 polymer ?
#
loop_
_entity_poly.entity_id
_entity_poly.type
_entity_poly.pdbx_seq_one_letter_code
_entity_poly.pdbx_strand_id
1 'polypeptide(L)'
;RLIRRQRQMCIRDRIVTASAMAFAHGSNDVANAIGPMSAIISVASEGAIGAKAAVSPWVLLIGGIGIVFGLAMLGGRVIKTVGSKITHLTPSLGFSAEMAAASTVVAATYIGFPISTTHTLVGAVIGVGLAKGVSHLDLGSIGRIVLSWVVTIPAGASLTAVSYTHLTLPTNKAV
;
A
#
# COMPACT_ATOMS: atom_id res chain seq x y z
N ARG A 1 30.42 8.81 23.88
CA ARG A 1 29.25 9.77 23.89
C ARG A 1 28.81 10.14 22.48
N LEU A 2 29.70 10.37 21.51
CA LEU A 2 29.39 10.69 20.10
C LEU A 2 28.59 9.58 19.41
N ILE A 3 29.01 8.33 19.53
CA ILE A 3 28.33 7.15 18.93
C ILE A 3 26.90 7.00 19.48
N ARG A 4 26.72 7.28 20.76
CA ARG A 4 25.38 7.23 21.40
C ARG A 4 24.46 8.33 20.88
N ARG A 5 24.98 9.55 20.64
CA ARG A 5 24.22 10.65 20.03
C ARG A 5 23.86 10.37 18.58
N GLN A 6 24.77 9.83 17.78
CA GLN A 6 24.50 9.43 16.39
C GLN A 6 23.42 8.34 16.33
N ARG A 7 23.51 7.33 17.22
CA ARG A 7 22.48 6.28 17.27
C ARG A 7 21.11 6.79 17.66
N GLN A 8 21.04 7.74 18.58
CA GLN A 8 19.78 8.37 18.99
C GLN A 8 19.19 9.26 17.88
N MET A 9 20.02 10.00 17.12
CA MET A 9 19.56 10.76 15.97
C MET A 9 19.01 9.82 14.89
N CYS A 10 19.72 8.75 14.53
CA CYS A 10 19.22 7.79 13.54
C CYS A 10 17.89 7.14 13.94
N ILE A 11 17.65 6.87 15.23
CA ILE A 11 16.39 6.30 15.70
C ILE A 11 15.26 7.33 15.57
N ARG A 12 15.50 8.58 15.95
CA ARG A 12 14.50 9.67 15.82
C ARG A 12 14.11 9.92 14.38
N ASP A 13 15.10 10.00 13.50
CA ASP A 13 14.89 10.22 12.06
C ASP A 13 14.06 9.08 11.46
N ARG A 14 14.35 7.83 11.88
CA ARG A 14 13.58 6.66 11.45
C ARG A 14 12.13 6.68 11.95
N ILE A 15 11.88 7.13 13.17
CA ILE A 15 10.51 7.27 13.70
C ILE A 15 9.75 8.31 12.88
N VAL A 16 10.36 9.44 12.56
CA VAL A 16 9.74 10.51 11.77
C VAL A 16 9.41 10.00 10.35
N THR A 17 10.36 9.38 9.66
CA THR A 17 10.13 8.87 8.30
C THR A 17 9.13 7.73 8.26
N ALA A 18 9.18 6.81 9.21
CA ALA A 18 8.20 5.73 9.32
C ALA A 18 6.79 6.28 9.59
N SER A 19 6.66 7.30 10.44
CA SER A 19 5.38 7.97 10.69
C SER A 19 4.87 8.71 9.45
N ALA A 20 5.75 9.41 8.72
CA ALA A 20 5.41 10.06 7.47
C ALA A 20 4.95 9.04 6.40
N MET A 21 5.67 7.92 6.29
CA MET A 21 5.28 6.84 5.39
C MET A 21 3.95 6.19 5.79
N ALA A 22 3.71 5.96 7.08
CA ALA A 22 2.46 5.42 7.58
C ALA A 22 1.28 6.36 7.27
N PHE A 23 1.46 7.66 7.43
CA PHE A 23 0.47 8.67 7.06
C PHE A 23 0.21 8.69 5.55
N ALA A 24 1.26 8.72 4.75
CA ALA A 24 1.16 8.70 3.28
C ALA A 24 0.46 7.42 2.78
N HIS A 25 0.82 6.26 3.34
CA HIS A 25 0.20 4.96 3.06
C HIS A 25 -1.30 4.99 3.39
N GLY A 26 -1.65 5.38 4.63
CA GLY A 26 -3.05 5.44 5.06
C GLY A 26 -3.91 6.36 4.19
N SER A 27 -3.39 7.53 3.82
CA SER A 27 -4.12 8.49 2.98
C SER A 27 -4.36 7.98 1.56
N ASN A 28 -3.42 7.25 0.97
CA ASN A 28 -3.53 6.71 -0.39
C ASN A 28 -4.36 5.42 -0.43
N ASP A 29 -4.05 4.44 0.41
CA ASP A 29 -4.69 3.13 0.36
C ASP A 29 -6.14 3.16 0.85
N VAL A 30 -6.47 4.00 1.83
CA VAL A 30 -7.87 4.23 2.20
C VAL A 30 -8.65 4.80 1.02
N ALA A 31 -8.09 5.77 0.30
CA ALA A 31 -8.74 6.35 -0.88
C ALA A 31 -8.95 5.32 -1.99
N ASN A 32 -7.97 4.45 -2.24
CA ASN A 32 -8.05 3.40 -3.26
C ASN A 32 -9.15 2.35 -2.97
N ALA A 33 -9.41 2.04 -1.70
CA ALA A 33 -10.46 1.13 -1.29
C ALA A 33 -11.84 1.82 -1.25
N ILE A 34 -11.89 3.04 -0.74
CA ILE A 34 -13.12 3.78 -0.49
C ILE A 34 -13.68 4.43 -1.75
N GLY A 35 -12.83 4.81 -2.70
CA GLY A 35 -13.29 5.41 -3.96
C GLY A 35 -14.33 4.54 -4.68
N PRO A 36 -14.01 3.29 -5.03
CA PRO A 36 -14.98 2.38 -5.64
C PRO A 36 -16.21 2.12 -4.78
N MET A 37 -16.03 1.97 -3.46
CA MET A 37 -17.14 1.74 -2.53
C MET A 37 -18.10 2.94 -2.46
N SER A 38 -17.57 4.15 -2.41
CA SER A 38 -18.38 5.37 -2.43
C SER A 38 -19.14 5.53 -3.75
N ALA A 39 -18.52 5.18 -4.87
CA ALA A 39 -19.18 5.19 -6.17
C ALA A 39 -20.37 4.21 -6.22
N ILE A 40 -20.20 2.99 -5.69
CA ILE A 40 -21.28 2.00 -5.59
C ILE A 40 -22.43 2.53 -4.74
N ILE A 41 -22.12 3.10 -3.57
CA ILE A 41 -23.14 3.66 -2.66
C ILE A 41 -23.89 4.83 -3.33
N SER A 42 -23.19 5.71 -4.02
CA SER A 42 -23.80 6.84 -4.74
C SER A 42 -24.75 6.37 -5.83
N VAL A 43 -24.34 5.37 -6.63
CA VAL A 43 -25.23 4.78 -7.65
C VAL A 43 -26.45 4.11 -7.03
N ALA A 44 -26.27 3.40 -5.90
CA ALA A 44 -27.36 2.71 -5.23
C ALA A 44 -28.36 3.69 -4.56
N SER A 45 -27.89 4.85 -4.08
CA SER A 45 -28.73 5.84 -3.39
C SER A 45 -29.35 6.89 -4.31
N GLU A 46 -28.63 7.32 -5.34
CA GLU A 46 -29.00 8.45 -6.20
C GLU A 46 -29.36 8.01 -7.63
N GLY A 47 -29.11 6.74 -7.99
CA GLY A 47 -29.40 6.20 -9.33
C GLY A 47 -28.55 6.78 -10.45
N ALA A 48 -27.56 7.59 -10.14
CA ALA A 48 -26.70 8.26 -11.11
C ALA A 48 -25.21 8.22 -10.70
N ILE A 49 -24.35 8.10 -11.70
CA ILE A 49 -22.91 8.23 -11.51
C ILE A 49 -22.56 9.72 -11.56
N GLY A 50 -22.37 10.34 -10.42
CA GLY A 50 -21.84 11.70 -10.33
C GLY A 50 -20.34 11.74 -10.60
N ALA A 51 -19.84 12.83 -11.19
CA ALA A 51 -18.41 13.04 -11.41
C ALA A 51 -17.61 13.11 -10.08
N LYS A 52 -18.27 13.34 -8.96
CA LYS A 52 -17.71 13.33 -7.60
C LYS A 52 -18.71 12.64 -6.68
N ALA A 53 -18.37 11.46 -6.19
CA ALA A 53 -19.12 10.81 -5.12
C ALA A 53 -18.76 11.43 -3.78
N ALA A 54 -19.75 11.86 -3.01
CA ALA A 54 -19.53 12.32 -1.65
C ALA A 54 -19.13 11.12 -0.77
N VAL A 55 -17.97 11.21 -0.13
CA VAL A 55 -17.48 10.14 0.75
C VAL A 55 -18.06 10.32 2.14
N SER A 56 -18.96 9.42 2.54
CA SER A 56 -19.51 9.43 3.89
C SER A 56 -18.41 9.10 4.94
N PRO A 57 -18.36 9.80 6.09
CA PRO A 57 -17.42 9.50 7.17
C PRO A 57 -17.47 8.05 7.66
N TRP A 58 -18.63 7.41 7.60
CA TRP A 58 -18.78 5.99 7.98
C TRP A 58 -18.04 5.04 7.04
N VAL A 59 -18.03 5.34 5.75
CA VAL A 59 -17.31 4.56 4.75
C VAL A 59 -15.81 4.66 4.97
N LEU A 60 -15.31 5.87 5.30
CA LEU A 60 -13.92 6.09 5.70
C LEU A 60 -13.56 5.30 6.96
N LEU A 61 -14.43 5.28 7.95
CA LEU A 61 -14.21 4.55 9.20
C LEU A 61 -14.09 3.04 8.94
N ILE A 62 -14.99 2.47 8.15
CA ILE A 62 -14.95 1.04 7.80
C ILE A 62 -13.66 0.68 7.06
N GLY A 63 -13.26 1.49 6.08
CA GLY A 63 -12.01 1.29 5.36
C GLY A 63 -10.79 1.40 6.25
N GLY A 64 -10.75 2.38 7.14
CA GLY A 64 -9.68 2.55 8.12
C GLY A 64 -9.56 1.37 9.08
N ILE A 65 -10.67 0.88 9.62
CA ILE A 65 -10.70 -0.31 10.49
C ILE A 65 -10.20 -1.54 9.73
N GLY A 66 -10.61 -1.72 8.47
CA GLY A 66 -10.16 -2.83 7.62
C GLY A 66 -8.64 -2.83 7.42
N ILE A 67 -8.04 -1.66 7.16
CA ILE A 67 -6.59 -1.51 7.02
C ILE A 67 -5.88 -1.83 8.34
N VAL A 68 -6.36 -1.31 9.47
CA VAL A 68 -5.76 -1.58 10.79
C VAL A 68 -5.81 -3.07 11.10
N PHE A 69 -6.92 -3.73 10.84
CA PHE A 69 -7.07 -5.18 11.04
C PHE A 69 -6.12 -5.99 10.16
N GLY A 70 -6.05 -5.68 8.85
CA GLY A 70 -5.13 -6.32 7.91
C GLY A 70 -3.66 -6.14 8.31
N LEU A 71 -3.30 -4.94 8.75
CA LEU A 71 -1.94 -4.62 9.22
C LEU A 71 -1.60 -5.36 10.52
N ALA A 72 -2.53 -5.47 11.45
CA ALA A 72 -2.34 -6.21 12.70
C ALA A 72 -2.12 -7.72 12.46
N MET A 73 -2.82 -8.30 11.48
CA MET A 73 -2.68 -9.73 11.16
C MET A 73 -1.40 -10.08 10.38
N LEU A 74 -1.06 -9.32 9.37
CA LEU A 74 -0.04 -9.68 8.37
C LEU A 74 1.14 -8.71 8.29
N GLY A 75 1.03 -7.51 8.86
CA GLY A 75 2.03 -6.44 8.73
C GLY A 75 3.43 -6.85 9.19
N GLY A 76 3.52 -7.59 10.28
CA GLY A 76 4.82 -8.08 10.79
C GLY A 76 5.57 -8.99 9.80
N ARG A 77 4.86 -9.81 9.02
CA ARG A 77 5.47 -10.65 7.97
C ARG A 77 5.98 -9.82 6.80
N VAL A 78 5.20 -8.82 6.39
CA VAL A 78 5.56 -7.91 5.29
C VAL A 78 6.80 -7.09 5.68
N ILE A 79 6.81 -6.49 6.87
CA ILE A 79 7.94 -5.71 7.38
C ILE A 79 9.23 -6.56 7.37
N LYS A 80 9.15 -7.81 7.86
CA LYS A 80 10.30 -8.72 7.87
C LYS A 80 10.79 -9.05 6.46
N THR A 81 9.88 -9.27 5.52
CA THR A 81 10.24 -9.61 4.13
C THR A 81 10.89 -8.42 3.42
N VAL A 82 10.29 -7.24 3.49
CA VAL A 82 10.82 -6.03 2.84
C VAL A 82 12.14 -5.60 3.49
N GLY A 83 12.22 -5.65 4.82
CA GLY A 83 13.38 -5.15 5.56
C GLY A 83 14.61 -6.06 5.56
N SER A 84 14.46 -7.35 5.26
CA SER A 84 15.59 -8.31 5.38
C SER A 84 15.84 -9.19 4.17
N LYS A 85 14.86 -9.33 3.26
CA LYS A 85 15.00 -10.27 2.12
C LYS A 85 15.34 -9.60 0.79
N ILE A 86 15.16 -8.29 0.64
CA ILE A 86 15.46 -7.59 -0.62
C ILE A 86 16.90 -7.11 -0.64
N THR A 87 17.33 -6.44 0.43
CA THR A 87 18.69 -5.95 0.64
C THR A 87 18.95 -5.76 2.13
N HIS A 88 20.22 -5.78 2.53
CA HIS A 88 20.60 -5.46 3.91
C HIS A 88 20.46 -3.95 4.17
N LEU A 89 19.32 -3.56 4.73
CA LEU A 89 19.04 -2.17 5.06
C LEU A 89 19.81 -1.75 6.32
N THR A 90 20.76 -0.83 6.13
CA THR A 90 21.30 -0.05 7.25
C THR A 90 20.31 1.04 7.67
N PRO A 91 20.41 1.62 8.87
CA PRO A 91 19.52 2.69 9.30
C PRO A 91 19.45 3.87 8.32
N SER A 92 20.58 4.27 7.72
CA SER A 92 20.63 5.36 6.74
C SER A 92 19.92 5.01 5.41
N LEU A 93 20.11 3.78 4.92
CA LEU A 93 19.43 3.32 3.70
C LEU A 93 17.94 3.18 3.89
N GLY A 94 17.52 2.68 5.05
CA GLY A 94 16.12 2.61 5.39
C GLY A 94 15.48 3.99 5.46
N PHE A 95 16.17 4.99 6.04
CA PHE A 95 15.73 6.39 6.03
C PHE A 95 15.55 6.91 4.59
N SER A 96 16.54 6.71 3.72
CA SER A 96 16.46 7.15 2.33
C SER A 96 15.33 6.47 1.56
N ALA A 97 15.13 5.17 1.76
CA ALA A 97 14.04 4.42 1.12
C ALA A 97 12.65 4.90 1.60
N GLU A 98 12.48 5.10 2.91
CA GLU A 98 11.22 5.59 3.49
C GLU A 98 10.91 7.02 3.03
N MET A 99 11.92 7.91 2.99
CA MET A 99 11.75 9.28 2.48
C MET A 99 11.36 9.31 1.01
N ALA A 100 12.04 8.54 0.17
CA ALA A 100 11.73 8.45 -1.24
C ALA A 100 10.32 7.91 -1.46
N ALA A 101 9.95 6.83 -0.77
CA ALA A 101 8.61 6.25 -0.87
C ALA A 101 7.53 7.23 -0.38
N ALA A 102 7.68 7.81 0.80
CA ALA A 102 6.72 8.76 1.36
C ALA A 102 6.53 9.98 0.46
N SER A 103 7.62 10.57 -0.04
CA SER A 103 7.57 11.72 -0.95
C SER A 103 6.82 11.38 -2.24
N THR A 104 7.09 10.21 -2.82
CA THR A 104 6.42 9.75 -4.05
C THR A 104 4.93 9.53 -3.82
N VAL A 105 4.56 8.87 -2.71
CA VAL A 105 3.15 8.61 -2.37
C VAL A 105 2.40 9.91 -2.13
N VAL A 106 2.97 10.83 -1.35
CA VAL A 106 2.35 12.14 -1.08
C VAL A 106 2.18 12.95 -2.37
N ALA A 107 3.19 12.99 -3.23
CA ALA A 107 3.11 13.69 -4.51
C ALA A 107 2.02 13.10 -5.41
N ALA A 108 1.96 11.77 -5.54
CA ALA A 108 0.93 11.09 -6.32
C ALA A 108 -0.49 11.34 -5.75
N THR A 109 -0.63 11.28 -4.44
CA THR A 109 -1.91 11.56 -3.75
C THR A 109 -2.37 12.99 -3.98
N TYR A 110 -1.43 13.96 -3.93
CA TYR A 110 -1.73 15.36 -4.17
C TYR A 110 -2.23 15.63 -5.61
N ILE A 111 -1.66 14.94 -6.58
CA ILE A 111 -2.06 15.03 -8.00
C ILE A 111 -3.33 14.22 -8.27
N GLY A 112 -3.76 13.37 -7.35
CA GLY A 112 -4.93 12.49 -7.51
C GLY A 112 -4.66 11.20 -8.28
N PHE A 113 -3.39 10.77 -8.38
CA PHE A 113 -3.03 9.48 -8.97
C PHE A 113 -3.14 8.34 -7.95
N PRO A 114 -4.00 7.34 -8.20
CA PRO A 114 -4.01 6.12 -7.40
C PRO A 114 -2.75 5.32 -7.70
N ILE A 115 -1.91 5.10 -6.70
CA ILE A 115 -0.69 4.30 -6.83
C ILE A 115 -0.65 3.19 -5.77
N SER A 116 0.14 2.17 -6.04
CA SER A 116 0.43 1.14 -5.03
C SER A 116 1.57 1.59 -4.12
N THR A 117 1.26 1.84 -2.87
CA THR A 117 2.23 2.19 -1.84
C THR A 117 3.26 1.08 -1.62
N THR A 118 2.85 -0.19 -1.76
CA THR A 118 3.74 -1.36 -1.67
C THR A 118 4.74 -1.38 -2.83
N HIS A 119 4.30 -1.16 -4.08
CA HIS A 119 5.20 -1.06 -5.24
C HIS A 119 6.20 0.09 -5.06
N THR A 120 5.73 1.23 -4.59
CA THR A 120 6.56 2.42 -4.36
C THR A 120 7.62 2.14 -3.28
N LEU A 121 7.25 1.52 -2.17
CA LEU A 121 8.18 1.20 -1.09
C LEU A 121 9.22 0.16 -1.53
N VAL A 122 8.80 -0.91 -2.21
CA VAL A 122 9.71 -1.93 -2.74
C VAL A 122 10.64 -1.34 -3.78
N GLY A 123 10.13 -0.48 -4.68
CA GLY A 123 10.94 0.25 -5.66
C GLY A 123 11.99 1.15 -4.99
N ALA A 124 11.63 1.86 -3.93
CA ALA A 124 12.55 2.68 -3.18
C ALA A 124 13.66 1.84 -2.50
N VAL A 125 13.31 0.68 -1.93
CA VAL A 125 14.27 -0.26 -1.33
C VAL A 125 15.22 -0.83 -2.38
N ILE A 126 14.70 -1.19 -3.55
CA ILE A 126 15.53 -1.63 -4.70
C ILE A 126 16.45 -0.48 -5.15
N GLY A 127 15.94 0.74 -5.28
CA GLY A 127 16.71 1.90 -5.69
C GLY A 127 17.90 2.19 -4.78
N VAL A 128 17.70 2.18 -3.45
CA VAL A 128 18.80 2.33 -2.49
C VAL A 128 19.75 1.13 -2.48
N GLY A 129 19.26 -0.08 -2.75
CA GLY A 129 20.09 -1.26 -2.95
C GLY A 129 20.98 -1.15 -4.18
N LEU A 130 20.42 -0.68 -5.30
CA LEU A 130 21.16 -0.43 -6.55
C LEU A 130 22.27 0.62 -6.38
N ALA A 131 22.02 1.66 -5.60
CA ALA A 131 23.02 2.67 -5.29
C ALA A 131 24.25 2.11 -4.56
N LYS A 132 24.09 0.98 -3.86
CA LYS A 132 25.22 0.23 -3.26
C LYS A 132 25.89 -0.75 -4.21
N GLY A 133 25.24 -1.11 -5.29
CA GLY A 133 25.68 -2.10 -6.27
C GLY A 133 24.72 -3.30 -6.35
N VAL A 134 24.57 -3.85 -7.56
CA VAL A 134 23.65 -4.96 -7.87
C VAL A 134 23.91 -6.20 -7.00
N SER A 135 25.16 -6.43 -6.61
CA SER A 135 25.56 -7.56 -5.76
C SER A 135 24.94 -7.55 -4.34
N HIS A 136 24.38 -6.43 -3.92
CA HIS A 136 23.71 -6.27 -2.63
C HIS A 136 22.21 -6.56 -2.68
N LEU A 137 21.68 -6.90 -3.86
CA LEU A 137 20.27 -7.20 -4.09
C LEU A 137 20.03 -8.71 -4.22
N ASP A 138 19.02 -9.21 -3.52
CA ASP A 138 18.52 -10.57 -3.77
C ASP A 138 17.52 -10.55 -4.94
N LEU A 139 18.05 -10.77 -6.15
CA LEU A 139 17.25 -10.81 -7.37
C LEU A 139 16.19 -11.91 -7.34
N GLY A 140 16.44 -13.01 -6.62
CA GLY A 140 15.46 -14.08 -6.46
C GLY A 140 14.24 -13.64 -5.64
N SER A 141 14.46 -12.89 -4.57
CA SER A 141 13.36 -12.31 -3.78
C SER A 141 12.62 -11.22 -4.56
N ILE A 142 13.33 -10.38 -5.30
CA ILE A 142 12.72 -9.37 -6.16
C ILE A 142 11.84 -10.03 -7.23
N GLY A 143 12.34 -11.07 -7.91
CA GLY A 143 11.57 -11.80 -8.92
C GLY A 143 10.27 -12.40 -8.37
N ARG A 144 10.31 -12.99 -7.15
CA ARG A 144 9.09 -13.50 -6.49
C ARG A 144 8.08 -12.39 -6.15
N ILE A 145 8.56 -11.22 -5.75
CA ILE A 145 7.69 -10.07 -5.47
C ILE A 145 7.03 -9.59 -6.77
N VAL A 146 7.80 -9.41 -7.84
CA VAL A 146 7.27 -9.00 -9.16
C VAL A 146 6.25 -10.02 -9.68
N LEU A 147 6.56 -11.31 -9.57
CA LEU A 147 5.62 -12.38 -9.95
C LEU A 147 4.32 -12.29 -9.15
N SER A 148 4.40 -12.04 -7.84
CA SER A 148 3.19 -11.87 -7.02
C SER A 148 2.33 -10.70 -7.48
N TRP A 149 2.92 -9.60 -7.94
CA TRP A 149 2.18 -8.46 -8.49
C TRP A 149 1.40 -8.82 -9.74
N VAL A 150 2.04 -9.58 -10.65
CA VAL A 150 1.39 -10.03 -11.89
C VAL A 150 0.25 -11.00 -11.59
N VAL A 151 0.42 -11.91 -10.62
CA VAL A 151 -0.59 -12.91 -10.27
C VAL A 151 -1.77 -12.31 -9.49
N THR A 152 -1.55 -11.27 -8.70
CA THR A 152 -2.59 -10.66 -7.86
C THR A 152 -3.75 -10.11 -8.68
N ILE A 153 -3.48 -9.49 -9.84
CA ILE A 153 -4.52 -8.88 -10.69
C ILE A 153 -5.49 -9.93 -11.25
N PRO A 154 -5.04 -11.00 -11.96
CA PRO A 154 -5.95 -12.03 -12.45
C PRO A 154 -6.63 -12.81 -11.32
N ALA A 155 -5.95 -13.03 -10.20
CA ALA A 155 -6.56 -13.70 -9.04
C ALA A 155 -7.71 -12.87 -8.45
N GLY A 156 -7.51 -11.57 -8.25
CA GLY A 156 -8.56 -10.65 -7.79
C GLY A 156 -9.72 -10.56 -8.76
N ALA A 157 -9.45 -10.45 -10.05
CA ALA A 157 -10.47 -10.42 -11.09
C ALA A 157 -11.30 -11.72 -11.10
N SER A 158 -10.65 -12.88 -11.01
CA SER A 158 -11.33 -14.18 -10.97
C SER A 158 -12.22 -14.33 -9.74
N LEU A 159 -11.72 -13.96 -8.55
CA LEU A 159 -12.52 -13.99 -7.32
C LEU A 159 -13.75 -13.08 -7.42
N THR A 160 -13.59 -11.88 -7.97
CA THR A 160 -14.70 -10.94 -8.14
C THR A 160 -15.71 -11.47 -9.14
N ALA A 161 -15.28 -12.04 -10.26
CA ALA A 161 -16.17 -12.62 -11.26
C ALA A 161 -16.98 -13.79 -10.69
N VAL A 162 -16.32 -14.71 -9.95
CA VAL A 162 -17.00 -15.83 -9.30
C VAL A 162 -17.99 -15.35 -8.24
N SER A 163 -17.61 -14.40 -7.40
CA SER A 163 -18.51 -13.83 -6.39
C SER A 163 -19.71 -13.14 -7.02
N TYR A 164 -19.49 -12.37 -8.08
CA TYR A 164 -20.58 -11.70 -8.82
C TYR A 164 -21.58 -12.70 -9.39
N THR A 165 -21.10 -13.76 -10.06
CA THR A 165 -21.99 -14.78 -10.64
C THR A 165 -22.80 -15.52 -9.57
N HIS A 166 -22.21 -15.84 -8.42
CA HIS A 166 -22.92 -16.52 -7.34
C HIS A 166 -23.96 -15.64 -6.63
N LEU A 167 -23.70 -14.34 -6.52
CA LEU A 167 -24.62 -13.41 -5.86
C LEU A 167 -25.75 -12.93 -6.78
N THR A 168 -25.54 -12.89 -8.10
CA THR A 168 -26.52 -12.35 -9.05
C THR A 168 -27.37 -13.40 -9.74
N LEU A 169 -26.91 -14.64 -9.87
CA LEU A 169 -27.66 -15.72 -10.50
C LEU A 169 -28.99 -16.10 -9.83
N PRO A 170 -29.20 -15.98 -8.49
CA PRO A 170 -30.50 -16.28 -7.89
C PRO A 170 -31.60 -15.29 -8.21
N THR A 171 -31.30 -14.08 -8.61
CA THR A 171 -32.30 -13.02 -8.85
C THR A 171 -33.00 -13.12 -10.21
N ASN A 172 -32.49 -13.90 -11.15
CA ASN A 172 -33.11 -14.09 -12.46
C ASN A 172 -34.11 -15.26 -12.57
N LYS A 173 -34.49 -15.88 -11.45
CA LYS A 173 -35.50 -16.95 -11.42
C LYS A 173 -36.89 -16.49 -10.95
N ALA A 174 -37.12 -15.20 -10.89
CA ALA A 174 -38.43 -14.63 -10.56
C ALA A 174 -39.02 -13.88 -11.78
N VAL A 175 -39.27 -14.58 -12.88
CA VAL A 175 -40.22 -14.23 -13.94
C VAL A 175 -40.96 -15.47 -14.34
#